data_91d9de5dcfa9ed0b46a76b708dfb9965
#
_entry.id   91d9de5dcfa9ed0b46a76b708dfb9965
#
_cell.length_a   1.000
_cell.length_b   1.000
_cell.length_c   1.000
_cell.angle_alpha   90.00
_cell.angle_beta   90.00
_cell.angle_gamma   90.00
#
_symmetry.space_group_name_H-M   'P 1'
#
loop_
_entity.id
_entity.type
_entity.pdbx_description
1 polymer ?
#
loop_
_entity_poly.entity_id
_entity_poly.type
_entity_poly.pdbx_seq_one_letter_code
_entity_poly.pdbx_strand_id
1 'polypeptide(L)'
;MAKPMRLLSLLVFLALLGACTPSPLSDRWLPARPLGRDLSTFRPPRISEIEIPEADLVTAQPAKLVEPTGELRLADALSLALMHNPDLSAASYGVRMAEAREIQAGLLPNPEIGVMVERVGGQNELRGVRGAETSLRFSQLIELGDKRTRRIDLARADQRLAAWDYESTRLMLFAQTTKRFVDVLAAQERVTLAQENFKLAEQTFSIIADRVKQGVAAPVERDKATVRLSTERIVLARAQRQLESARHQLAATWGSSTPRFSSVNGE
;
A
#
# COMPACT_ATOMS: atom_id res chain seq x y z
N MET A 1 -44.80 -29.39 -49.97
CA MET A 1 -44.04 -30.06 -48.88
C MET A 1 -42.77 -29.28 -48.60
N ALA A 2 -42.85 -28.19 -47.82
CA ALA A 2 -41.64 -27.37 -47.47
C ALA A 2 -41.83 -26.63 -46.16
N LYS A 3 -42.30 -27.30 -45.07
CA LYS A 3 -42.47 -26.68 -43.74
C LYS A 3 -41.63 -27.21 -42.58
N PRO A 4 -40.90 -28.38 -42.59
CA PRO A 4 -40.16 -28.79 -41.42
C PRO A 4 -38.77 -28.17 -41.26
N MET A 5 -38.16 -27.62 -42.33
CA MET A 5 -36.77 -27.12 -42.31
C MET A 5 -36.63 -25.77 -41.63
N ARG A 6 -37.68 -24.94 -41.57
CA ARG A 6 -37.66 -23.63 -40.88
C ARG A 6 -37.82 -23.74 -39.35
N LEU A 7 -38.51 -24.78 -38.87
CA LEU A 7 -38.63 -25.02 -37.40
C LEU A 7 -37.32 -25.54 -36.82
N LEU A 8 -36.57 -26.35 -37.54
CA LEU A 8 -35.27 -26.86 -37.11
C LEU A 8 -34.20 -25.77 -36.99
N SER A 9 -34.21 -24.81 -37.93
CA SER A 9 -33.32 -23.65 -37.89
C SER A 9 -33.63 -22.71 -36.74
N LEU A 10 -34.87 -22.52 -36.36
CA LEU A 10 -35.29 -21.69 -35.23
C LEU A 10 -34.93 -22.32 -33.90
N LEU A 11 -35.03 -23.65 -33.73
CA LEU A 11 -34.62 -24.39 -32.55
C LEU A 11 -33.12 -24.41 -32.32
N VAL A 12 -32.30 -24.49 -33.39
CA VAL A 12 -30.85 -24.38 -33.30
C VAL A 12 -30.42 -22.96 -32.93
N PHE A 13 -31.12 -21.93 -33.40
CA PHE A 13 -30.82 -20.53 -33.02
C PHE A 13 -31.23 -20.23 -31.57
N LEU A 14 -32.32 -20.83 -31.06
CA LEU A 14 -32.69 -20.68 -29.67
C LEU A 14 -31.75 -21.43 -28.68
N ALA A 15 -31.18 -22.57 -29.08
CA ALA A 15 -30.23 -23.33 -28.29
C ALA A 15 -28.87 -22.63 -28.17
N LEU A 16 -28.49 -21.80 -29.17
CA LEU A 16 -27.25 -20.99 -29.13
C LEU A 16 -27.36 -19.75 -28.23
N LEU A 17 -28.57 -19.29 -27.92
CA LEU A 17 -28.81 -18.15 -27.02
C LEU A 17 -28.77 -18.52 -25.53
N GLY A 18 -28.81 -19.80 -25.18
CA GLY A 18 -28.79 -20.29 -23.79
C GLY A 18 -27.41 -20.52 -23.20
N ALA A 19 -26.30 -20.26 -23.93
CA ALA A 19 -24.94 -20.61 -23.51
C ALA A 19 -24.20 -19.50 -22.74
N CYS A 20 -24.83 -18.37 -22.42
CA CYS A 20 -24.26 -17.33 -21.56
C CYS A 20 -24.82 -17.40 -20.14
N THR A 21 -24.70 -18.53 -19.46
CA THR A 21 -24.84 -18.54 -18.02
C THR A 21 -23.55 -18.00 -17.40
N PRO A 22 -23.60 -17.02 -16.49
CA PRO A 22 -22.41 -16.57 -15.80
C PRO A 22 -21.77 -17.76 -15.08
N SER A 23 -20.47 -17.95 -15.28
CA SER A 23 -19.73 -19.03 -14.64
C SER A 23 -19.91 -18.96 -13.12
N PRO A 24 -20.29 -20.06 -12.44
CA PRO A 24 -20.40 -20.09 -10.98
C PRO A 24 -19.05 -19.97 -10.26
N LEU A 25 -17.95 -19.75 -11.00
CA LEU A 25 -16.61 -19.58 -10.46
C LEU A 25 -16.34 -18.18 -9.88
N SER A 26 -17.21 -17.19 -10.16
CA SER A 26 -16.99 -15.81 -9.69
C SER A 26 -17.06 -15.66 -8.17
N ASP A 27 -17.79 -16.52 -7.47
CA ASP A 27 -17.97 -16.39 -6.01
C ASP A 27 -16.99 -17.23 -5.17
N ARG A 28 -16.21 -18.12 -5.83
CA ARG A 28 -15.29 -19.03 -5.13
C ARG A 28 -13.89 -18.46 -4.85
N TRP A 29 -13.57 -17.28 -5.36
CA TRP A 29 -12.21 -16.71 -5.26
C TRP A 29 -12.06 -15.61 -4.21
N LEU A 30 -13.06 -15.37 -3.39
CA LEU A 30 -12.86 -14.54 -2.21
C LEU A 30 -12.08 -15.35 -1.18
N PRO A 31 -10.84 -14.94 -0.81
CA PRO A 31 -10.12 -15.60 0.27
C PRO A 31 -10.99 -15.58 1.52
N ALA A 32 -11.17 -16.71 2.14
CA ALA A 32 -12.12 -16.91 3.23
C ALA A 32 -11.88 -15.97 4.42
N ARG A 33 -10.66 -15.51 4.67
CA ARG A 33 -10.28 -14.42 5.60
C ARG A 33 -8.82 -14.01 5.36
N PRO A 34 -8.49 -12.78 4.98
CA PRO A 34 -7.10 -12.33 4.96
C PRO A 34 -6.54 -12.29 6.39
N LEU A 35 -5.27 -12.69 6.55
CA LEU A 35 -4.54 -12.62 7.81
C LEU A 35 -4.59 -11.21 8.39
N GLY A 36 -4.72 -11.10 9.72
CA GLY A 36 -4.78 -9.81 10.41
C GLY A 36 -6.07 -9.02 10.17
N ARG A 37 -7.19 -9.67 9.82
CA ARG A 37 -8.49 -9.01 9.64
C ARG A 37 -9.04 -8.42 10.93
N ASP A 38 -8.57 -8.91 12.07
CA ASP A 38 -8.97 -8.44 13.39
C ASP A 38 -8.23 -7.16 13.80
N LEU A 39 -7.20 -6.75 13.03
CA LEU A 39 -6.46 -5.52 13.25
C LEU A 39 -7.14 -4.37 12.50
N SER A 40 -7.23 -3.22 13.16
CA SER A 40 -7.74 -2.00 12.52
C SER A 40 -6.81 -1.54 11.40
N THR A 41 -7.39 -1.17 10.26
CA THR A 41 -6.68 -0.62 9.11
C THR A 41 -7.23 0.75 8.77
N PHE A 42 -6.40 1.60 8.19
CA PHE A 42 -6.85 2.87 7.64
C PHE A 42 -7.92 2.61 6.57
N ARG A 43 -9.06 3.29 6.69
CA ARG A 43 -10.12 3.31 5.67
C ARG A 43 -10.31 4.75 5.22
N PRO A 44 -10.14 5.05 3.93
CA PRO A 44 -10.42 6.39 3.44
C PRO A 44 -11.91 6.69 3.62
N PRO A 45 -12.29 7.94 3.92
CA PRO A 45 -13.68 8.35 4.07
C PRO A 45 -14.44 8.10 2.76
N ARG A 46 -15.73 7.78 2.84
CA ARG A 46 -16.57 7.62 1.65
C ARG A 46 -16.81 8.99 1.02
N ILE A 47 -16.96 9.02 -0.31
CA ILE A 47 -17.22 10.27 -1.04
C ILE A 47 -18.50 10.97 -0.53
N SER A 48 -19.50 10.21 -0.08
CA SER A 48 -20.73 10.73 0.53
C SER A 48 -20.54 11.31 1.94
N GLU A 49 -19.42 11.03 2.60
CA GLU A 49 -19.07 11.52 3.94
C GLU A 49 -18.12 12.71 3.89
N ILE A 50 -17.62 13.05 2.69
CA ILE A 50 -16.78 14.23 2.47
C ILE A 50 -17.73 15.40 2.20
N GLU A 51 -18.16 16.11 3.25
CA GLU A 51 -18.54 17.50 3.09
C GLU A 51 -17.29 18.23 2.62
N ILE A 52 -17.24 18.61 1.34
CA ILE A 52 -16.19 19.47 0.81
C ILE A 52 -16.57 20.89 1.19
N PRO A 53 -16.03 21.49 2.26
CA PRO A 53 -16.15 22.90 2.48
C PRO A 53 -15.33 23.57 1.36
N GLU A 54 -15.90 24.49 0.65
CA GLU A 54 -15.31 25.16 -0.52
C GLU A 54 -13.95 25.86 -0.26
N ALA A 55 -13.48 25.87 0.98
CA ALA A 55 -12.29 26.61 1.42
C ALA A 55 -11.14 25.77 2.00
N ASP A 56 -11.32 24.48 2.33
CA ASP A 56 -10.31 23.73 3.12
C ASP A 56 -9.81 22.43 2.47
N LEU A 57 -9.51 22.45 1.17
CA LEU A 57 -8.88 21.33 0.48
C LEU A 57 -7.44 20.99 0.95
N VAL A 58 -6.93 21.68 1.95
CA VAL A 58 -5.49 21.60 2.34
C VAL A 58 -5.24 20.95 3.69
N THR A 59 -6.24 20.63 4.53
CA THR A 59 -5.96 20.21 5.90
C THR A 59 -6.72 19.00 6.44
N ALA A 60 -6.87 17.95 5.66
CA ALA A 60 -7.01 16.63 6.28
C ALA A 60 -5.62 16.22 6.82
N GLN A 61 -5.26 16.77 7.98
CA GLN A 61 -4.04 16.32 8.67
C GLN A 61 -4.19 14.83 8.96
N PRO A 62 -3.25 13.98 8.50
CA PRO A 62 -3.27 12.57 8.88
C PRO A 62 -3.28 12.50 10.40
N ALA A 63 -4.07 11.60 10.97
CA ALA A 63 -4.14 11.38 12.40
C ALA A 63 -2.72 11.35 12.96
N LYS A 64 -2.42 12.26 13.91
CA LYS A 64 -1.07 12.44 14.43
C LYS A 64 -0.56 11.10 14.96
N LEU A 65 0.47 10.56 14.33
CA LEU A 65 1.13 9.35 14.77
C LEU A 65 1.59 9.55 16.23
N VAL A 66 1.07 8.74 17.14
CA VAL A 66 1.58 8.68 18.52
C VAL A 66 2.63 7.59 18.55
N GLU A 67 3.90 7.99 18.68
CA GLU A 67 5.01 7.04 18.77
C GLU A 67 4.86 6.16 20.01
N PRO A 68 4.96 4.83 19.87
CA PRO A 68 4.96 3.93 21.02
C PRO A 68 6.20 4.18 21.88
N THR A 69 6.01 4.17 23.19
CA THR A 69 7.07 4.29 24.18
C THR A 69 7.12 3.03 25.04
N GLY A 70 8.31 2.66 25.51
CA GLY A 70 8.48 1.44 26.31
C GLY A 70 8.64 0.18 25.48
N GLU A 71 8.06 -0.92 25.92
CA GLU A 71 8.14 -2.22 25.27
C GLU A 71 7.05 -2.35 24.20
N LEU A 72 7.43 -2.77 22.99
CA LEU A 72 6.54 -2.88 21.83
C LEU A 72 6.25 -4.37 21.56
N ARG A 73 4.96 -4.73 21.45
CA ARG A 73 4.52 -6.06 21.05
C ARG A 73 4.33 -6.14 19.53
N LEU A 74 4.39 -7.34 18.99
CA LEU A 74 4.16 -7.56 17.56
C LEU A 74 2.77 -7.06 17.10
N ALA A 75 1.74 -7.32 17.90
CA ALA A 75 0.37 -6.87 17.58
C ALA A 75 0.28 -5.34 17.48
N ASP A 76 0.97 -4.62 18.38
CA ASP A 76 0.99 -3.15 18.39
C ASP A 76 1.74 -2.60 17.18
N ALA A 77 2.89 -3.20 16.85
CA ALA A 77 3.68 -2.85 15.66
C ALA A 77 2.86 -3.06 14.36
N LEU A 78 2.14 -4.18 14.26
CA LEU A 78 1.26 -4.47 13.13
C LEU A 78 0.10 -3.49 13.05
N SER A 79 -0.53 -3.15 14.17
CA SER A 79 -1.61 -2.16 14.21
C SER A 79 -1.13 -0.79 13.75
N LEU A 80 0.03 -0.33 14.23
CA LEU A 80 0.65 0.92 13.81
C LEU A 80 0.96 0.93 12.31
N ALA A 81 1.57 -0.14 11.80
CA ALA A 81 1.87 -0.26 10.38
C ALA A 81 0.60 -0.22 9.53
N LEU A 82 -0.44 -0.99 9.89
CA LEU A 82 -1.69 -1.03 9.14
C LEU A 82 -2.47 0.29 9.17
N MET A 83 -2.33 1.07 10.23
CA MET A 83 -3.01 2.37 10.37
C MET A 83 -2.25 3.53 9.72
N HIS A 84 -0.93 3.50 9.72
CA HIS A 84 -0.13 4.67 9.39
C HIS A 84 0.82 4.47 8.21
N ASN A 85 0.90 3.26 7.62
CA ASN A 85 1.77 3.04 6.46
C ASN A 85 1.28 3.85 5.25
N PRO A 86 2.15 4.69 4.65
CA PRO A 86 1.76 5.54 3.52
C PRO A 86 1.43 4.74 2.25
N ASP A 87 2.11 3.62 1.99
CA ASP A 87 1.87 2.81 0.80
C ASP A 87 0.51 2.11 0.88
N LEU A 88 0.13 1.60 2.06
CA LEU A 88 -1.18 1.01 2.29
C LEU A 88 -2.29 2.06 2.18
N SER A 89 -2.05 3.27 2.69
CA SER A 89 -2.95 4.40 2.52
C SER A 89 -3.15 4.74 1.04
N ALA A 90 -2.07 4.84 0.27
CA ALA A 90 -2.13 5.08 -1.17
C ALA A 90 -2.92 3.98 -1.91
N ALA A 91 -2.69 2.70 -1.57
CA ALA A 91 -3.44 1.58 -2.14
C ALA A 91 -4.95 1.67 -1.82
N SER A 92 -5.32 2.13 -0.61
CA SER A 92 -6.73 2.31 -0.23
C SER A 92 -7.42 3.41 -1.05
N TYR A 93 -6.72 4.50 -1.38
CA TYR A 93 -7.22 5.51 -2.32
C TYR A 93 -7.31 4.98 -3.75
N GLY A 94 -6.45 4.01 -4.13
CA GLY A 94 -6.57 3.28 -5.40
C GLY A 94 -7.92 2.59 -5.56
N VAL A 95 -8.39 1.93 -4.51
CA VAL A 95 -9.74 1.33 -4.48
C VAL A 95 -10.82 2.39 -4.65
N ARG A 96 -10.71 3.54 -3.95
CA ARG A 96 -11.65 4.66 -4.09
C ARG A 96 -11.68 5.25 -5.49
N MET A 97 -10.52 5.35 -6.14
CA MET A 97 -10.47 5.75 -7.55
C MET A 97 -11.21 4.78 -8.47
N ALA A 98 -11.08 3.49 -8.23
CA ALA A 98 -11.78 2.48 -9.02
C ALA A 98 -13.31 2.52 -8.79
N GLU A 99 -13.77 2.73 -7.56
CA GLU A 99 -15.18 2.99 -7.22
C GLU A 99 -15.72 4.22 -7.96
N ALA A 100 -14.99 5.32 -7.95
CA ALA A 100 -15.37 6.54 -8.67
C ALA A 100 -15.45 6.33 -10.18
N ARG A 101 -14.53 5.52 -10.75
CA ARG A 101 -14.56 5.14 -12.17
C ARG A 101 -15.79 4.26 -12.51
N GLU A 102 -16.23 3.40 -11.60
CA GLU A 102 -17.48 2.64 -11.79
C GLU A 102 -18.68 3.58 -11.88
N ILE A 103 -18.78 4.55 -10.96
CA ILE A 103 -19.83 5.58 -11.00
C ILE A 103 -19.77 6.34 -12.33
N GLN A 104 -18.58 6.82 -12.71
CA GLN A 104 -18.36 7.54 -13.97
C GLN A 104 -18.73 6.69 -15.21
N ALA A 105 -18.39 5.40 -15.20
CA ALA A 105 -18.76 4.47 -16.28
C ALA A 105 -20.28 4.31 -16.43
N GLY A 106 -21.02 4.55 -15.36
CA GLY A 106 -22.50 4.52 -15.35
C GLY A 106 -23.15 5.79 -15.88
N LEU A 107 -22.43 6.89 -16.05
CA LEU A 107 -23.01 8.14 -16.53
C LEU A 107 -23.24 8.09 -18.05
N LEU A 108 -24.27 8.81 -18.49
CA LEU A 108 -24.49 9.05 -19.91
C LEU A 108 -23.52 10.13 -20.40
N PRO A 109 -23.06 10.05 -21.66
CA PRO A 109 -22.30 11.14 -22.27
C PRO A 109 -23.10 12.45 -22.22
N ASN A 110 -22.41 13.54 -21.95
CA ASN A 110 -23.05 14.86 -21.89
C ASN A 110 -23.55 15.27 -23.28
N PRO A 111 -24.70 15.98 -23.39
CA PRO A 111 -25.09 16.64 -24.61
C PRO A 111 -24.11 17.75 -24.96
N GLU A 112 -23.88 17.94 -26.24
CA GLU A 112 -23.02 18.98 -26.77
C GLU A 112 -23.84 20.00 -27.53
N ILE A 113 -23.60 21.29 -27.25
CA ILE A 113 -24.15 22.40 -28.00
C ILE A 113 -23.00 23.14 -28.65
N GLY A 114 -23.01 23.21 -29.95
CA GLY A 114 -22.01 23.93 -30.74
C GLY A 114 -22.65 25.09 -31.48
N VAL A 115 -22.01 26.27 -31.44
CA VAL A 115 -22.33 27.42 -32.26
C VAL A 115 -21.17 27.64 -33.22
N MET A 116 -21.47 27.68 -34.48
CA MET A 116 -20.47 27.94 -35.53
C MET A 116 -20.90 29.14 -36.33
N VAL A 117 -20.00 30.11 -36.50
CA VAL A 117 -20.20 31.28 -37.32
C VAL A 117 -19.20 31.23 -38.46
N GLU A 118 -19.71 31.15 -39.70
CA GLU A 118 -18.88 31.03 -40.89
C GLU A 118 -19.10 32.26 -41.81
N ARG A 119 -18.23 32.44 -42.80
CA ARG A 119 -18.30 33.48 -43.84
C ARG A 119 -18.30 34.91 -43.28
N VAL A 120 -17.59 35.17 -42.19
CA VAL A 120 -17.34 36.50 -41.67
C VAL A 120 -16.21 37.16 -42.46
N GLY A 121 -16.37 38.42 -42.89
CA GLY A 121 -15.32 39.18 -43.56
C GLY A 121 -15.32 39.09 -45.09
N GLY A 122 -16.41 38.67 -45.73
CA GLY A 122 -16.58 38.62 -47.19
C GLY A 122 -16.35 39.97 -47.89
N GLN A 123 -16.28 39.94 -49.26
CA GLN A 123 -16.11 41.16 -50.11
C GLN A 123 -17.41 41.55 -50.78
N ASN A 124 -17.50 42.78 -51.24
CA ASN A 124 -18.64 43.38 -51.94
C ASN A 124 -19.94 43.39 -51.08
N GLU A 125 -21.02 42.85 -51.56
CA GLU A 125 -22.32 42.82 -50.88
C GLU A 125 -22.33 41.95 -49.61
N LEU A 126 -21.40 40.99 -49.48
CA LEU A 126 -21.21 40.12 -48.34
C LEU A 126 -20.17 40.65 -47.36
N ARG A 127 -19.79 41.91 -47.44
CA ARG A 127 -18.75 42.52 -46.62
C ARG A 127 -19.13 42.56 -45.12
N GLY A 128 -18.20 42.19 -44.26
CA GLY A 128 -18.37 42.17 -42.80
C GLY A 128 -19.23 40.97 -42.37
N VAL A 129 -20.28 41.22 -41.60
CA VAL A 129 -21.20 40.20 -41.09
C VAL A 129 -22.43 39.95 -41.95
N ARG A 130 -22.57 40.62 -43.11
CA ARG A 130 -23.77 40.48 -43.98
C ARG A 130 -23.85 39.11 -44.63
N GLY A 131 -22.73 38.44 -44.84
CA GLY A 131 -22.65 37.07 -45.34
C GLY A 131 -22.46 36.00 -44.28
N ALA A 132 -22.49 36.42 -43.02
CA ALA A 132 -22.26 35.47 -41.97
C ALA A 132 -23.39 34.45 -41.87
N GLU A 133 -23.00 33.19 -41.78
CA GLU A 133 -23.89 32.04 -41.54
C GLU A 133 -23.66 31.58 -40.11
N THR A 134 -24.72 31.52 -39.30
CA THR A 134 -24.65 31.03 -37.92
C THR A 134 -25.38 29.69 -37.86
N SER A 135 -24.64 28.65 -37.48
CA SER A 135 -25.19 27.30 -37.27
C SER A 135 -25.23 27.01 -35.78
N LEU A 136 -26.36 26.54 -35.30
CA LEU A 136 -26.52 25.96 -33.96
C LEU A 136 -26.65 24.44 -34.10
N ARG A 137 -25.72 23.70 -33.46
CA ARG A 137 -25.73 22.26 -33.46
C ARG A 137 -26.00 21.75 -32.08
N PHE A 138 -26.94 20.84 -31.94
CA PHE A 138 -27.14 20.02 -30.74
C PHE A 138 -26.79 18.58 -31.08
N SER A 139 -25.94 17.94 -30.27
CA SER A 139 -25.64 16.52 -30.42
C SER A 139 -25.71 15.80 -29.07
N GLN A 140 -26.28 14.62 -29.09
CA GLN A 140 -26.37 13.71 -27.93
C GLN A 140 -26.01 12.31 -28.40
N LEU A 141 -24.99 11.71 -27.77
CA LEU A 141 -24.65 10.32 -28.04
C LEU A 141 -25.65 9.41 -27.33
N ILE A 142 -26.33 8.57 -28.11
CA ILE A 142 -27.21 7.52 -27.59
C ILE A 142 -26.47 6.19 -27.75
N GLU A 143 -26.18 5.55 -26.63
CA GLU A 143 -25.50 4.25 -26.60
C GLU A 143 -26.54 3.13 -26.80
N LEU A 144 -26.33 2.30 -27.80
CA LEU A 144 -27.18 1.14 -28.15
C LEU A 144 -26.43 -0.17 -27.87
N GLY A 145 -27.15 -1.28 -27.71
CA GLY A 145 -26.59 -2.63 -27.60
C GLY A 145 -25.85 -2.88 -26.30
N ASP A 146 -26.40 -2.42 -25.18
CA ASP A 146 -25.89 -2.65 -23.83
C ASP A 146 -24.44 -2.16 -23.58
N LYS A 147 -23.91 -1.27 -24.41
CA LYS A 147 -22.55 -0.75 -24.26
C LYS A 147 -22.29 -0.13 -22.89
N ARG A 148 -23.27 0.61 -22.36
CA ARG A 148 -23.20 1.18 -21.01
C ARG A 148 -23.09 0.11 -19.94
N THR A 149 -23.91 -0.95 -20.00
CA THR A 149 -23.86 -2.07 -19.04
C THR A 149 -22.51 -2.76 -19.09
N ARG A 150 -21.97 -3.03 -20.31
CA ARG A 150 -20.64 -3.65 -20.46
C ARG A 150 -19.52 -2.76 -19.92
N ARG A 151 -19.64 -1.44 -20.07
CA ARG A 151 -18.67 -0.50 -19.52
C ARG A 151 -18.71 -0.50 -17.98
N ILE A 152 -19.90 -0.56 -17.39
CA ILE A 152 -20.06 -0.70 -15.94
C ILE A 152 -19.48 -2.04 -15.45
N ASP A 153 -19.76 -3.15 -16.14
CA ASP A 153 -19.24 -4.47 -15.76
C ASP A 153 -17.71 -4.52 -15.80
N LEU A 154 -17.09 -3.87 -16.80
CA LEU A 154 -15.64 -3.72 -16.89
C LEU A 154 -15.11 -2.92 -15.68
N ALA A 155 -15.70 -1.75 -15.40
CA ALA A 155 -15.28 -0.91 -14.27
C ALA A 155 -15.44 -1.61 -12.91
N ARG A 156 -16.48 -2.44 -12.74
CA ARG A 156 -16.65 -3.32 -11.57
C ARG A 156 -15.57 -4.38 -11.46
N ALA A 157 -15.13 -4.95 -12.58
CA ALA A 157 -14.02 -5.88 -12.59
C ALA A 157 -12.71 -5.21 -12.18
N ASP A 158 -12.47 -3.99 -12.68
CA ASP A 158 -11.31 -3.16 -12.31
C ASP A 158 -11.34 -2.77 -10.82
N GLN A 159 -12.51 -2.45 -10.27
CA GLN A 159 -12.67 -2.19 -8.83
C GLN A 159 -12.32 -3.42 -7.99
N ARG A 160 -12.78 -4.61 -8.41
CA ARG A 160 -12.42 -5.86 -7.70
C ARG A 160 -10.93 -6.13 -7.78
N LEU A 161 -10.28 -5.86 -8.92
CA LEU A 161 -8.84 -5.98 -9.07
C LEU A 161 -8.11 -5.04 -8.10
N ALA A 162 -8.51 -3.76 -8.05
CA ALA A 162 -7.93 -2.80 -7.12
C ALA A 162 -8.09 -3.21 -5.64
N ALA A 163 -9.22 -3.86 -5.29
CA ALA A 163 -9.42 -4.42 -3.95
C ALA A 163 -8.45 -5.58 -3.65
N TRP A 164 -8.16 -6.43 -4.64
CA TRP A 164 -7.15 -7.48 -4.50
C TRP A 164 -5.73 -6.94 -4.39
N ASP A 165 -5.39 -5.89 -5.13
CA ASP A 165 -4.11 -5.21 -5.05
C ASP A 165 -3.90 -4.59 -3.65
N TYR A 166 -4.95 -4.01 -3.08
CA TYR A 166 -4.95 -3.54 -1.69
C TYR A 166 -4.67 -4.67 -0.70
N GLU A 167 -5.38 -5.80 -0.79
CA GLU A 167 -5.16 -6.94 0.11
C GLU A 167 -3.76 -7.55 -0.06
N SER A 168 -3.24 -7.59 -1.28
CA SER A 168 -1.86 -8.01 -1.55
C SER A 168 -0.84 -7.09 -0.86
N THR A 169 -1.02 -5.78 -1.00
CA THR A 169 -0.17 -4.77 -0.34
C THR A 169 -0.24 -4.90 1.19
N ARG A 170 -1.44 -5.12 1.74
CA ARG A 170 -1.67 -5.36 3.16
C ARG A 170 -0.93 -6.58 3.69
N LEU A 171 -0.99 -7.71 2.96
CA LEU A 171 -0.27 -8.93 3.32
C LEU A 171 1.25 -8.76 3.24
N MET A 172 1.75 -8.06 2.23
CA MET A 172 3.18 -7.74 2.11
C MET A 172 3.64 -6.87 3.29
N LEU A 173 2.88 -5.85 3.67
CA LEU A 173 3.17 -5.00 4.81
C LEU A 173 3.18 -5.81 6.12
N PHE A 174 2.21 -6.70 6.30
CA PHE A 174 2.14 -7.60 7.46
C PHE A 174 3.41 -8.46 7.57
N ALA A 175 3.81 -9.11 6.48
CA ALA A 175 5.01 -9.94 6.44
C ALA A 175 6.29 -9.12 6.68
N GLN A 176 6.39 -7.95 6.07
CA GLN A 176 7.52 -7.05 6.24
C GLN A 176 7.65 -6.56 7.68
N THR A 177 6.55 -6.10 8.30
CA THR A 177 6.55 -5.63 9.68
C THR A 177 6.95 -6.74 10.64
N THR A 178 6.39 -7.96 10.46
CA THR A 178 6.77 -9.13 11.26
C THR A 178 8.26 -9.44 11.12
N LYS A 179 8.79 -9.44 9.91
CA LYS A 179 10.22 -9.66 9.66
C LYS A 179 11.08 -8.61 10.37
N ARG A 180 10.74 -7.32 10.24
CA ARG A 180 11.48 -6.23 10.89
C ARG A 180 11.41 -6.32 12.41
N PHE A 181 10.29 -6.76 12.95
CA PHE A 181 10.14 -7.01 14.38
C PHE A 181 11.09 -8.12 14.86
N VAL A 182 11.16 -9.23 14.15
CA VAL A 182 12.10 -10.33 14.44
C VAL A 182 13.56 -9.89 14.29
N ASP A 183 13.85 -9.03 13.30
CA ASP A 183 15.21 -8.45 13.13
C ASP A 183 15.62 -7.62 14.36
N VAL A 184 14.70 -6.85 14.98
CA VAL A 184 14.96 -6.11 16.23
C VAL A 184 15.19 -7.07 17.39
N LEU A 185 14.35 -8.10 17.56
CA LEU A 185 14.53 -9.15 18.57
C LEU A 185 15.92 -9.77 18.47
N ALA A 186 16.28 -10.24 17.30
CA ALA A 186 17.59 -10.84 17.07
C ALA A 186 18.76 -9.86 17.32
N ALA A 187 18.55 -8.57 17.04
CA ALA A 187 19.56 -7.55 17.33
C ALA A 187 19.69 -7.28 18.84
N GLN A 188 18.59 -7.32 19.60
CA GLN A 188 18.62 -7.23 21.07
C GLN A 188 19.44 -8.36 21.69
N GLU A 189 19.17 -9.62 21.27
CA GLU A 189 19.92 -10.80 21.74
C GLU A 189 21.41 -10.72 21.40
N ARG A 190 21.75 -10.19 20.19
CA ARG A 190 23.16 -10.00 19.81
C ARG A 190 23.85 -8.95 20.71
N VAL A 191 23.17 -7.88 21.12
CA VAL A 191 23.72 -6.90 22.04
C VAL A 191 23.96 -7.52 23.40
N THR A 192 23.02 -8.30 23.94
CA THR A 192 23.14 -9.01 25.22
C THR A 192 24.35 -9.95 25.21
N LEU A 193 24.45 -10.80 24.17
CA LEU A 193 25.60 -11.71 24.01
C LEU A 193 26.94 -10.97 23.87
N ALA A 194 26.97 -9.88 23.10
CA ALA A 194 28.17 -9.08 22.94
C ALA A 194 28.60 -8.36 24.26
N GLN A 195 27.65 -7.95 25.09
CA GLN A 195 27.91 -7.41 26.41
C GLN A 195 28.53 -8.44 27.34
N GLU A 196 27.97 -9.66 27.36
CA GLU A 196 28.52 -10.76 28.15
C GLU A 196 29.94 -11.12 27.73
N ASN A 197 30.21 -11.25 26.43
CA ASN A 197 31.52 -11.52 25.89
C ASN A 197 32.55 -10.41 26.22
N PHE A 198 32.12 -9.13 26.10
CA PHE A 198 32.95 -8.00 26.47
C PHE A 198 33.31 -8.05 27.97
N LYS A 199 32.33 -8.29 28.84
CA LYS A 199 32.55 -8.44 30.29
C LYS A 199 33.53 -9.58 30.63
N LEU A 200 33.38 -10.75 29.96
CA LEU A 200 34.30 -11.87 30.12
C LEU A 200 35.71 -11.53 29.67
N ALA A 201 35.86 -10.85 28.52
CA ALA A 201 37.16 -10.40 28.03
C ALA A 201 37.83 -9.37 28.98
N GLU A 202 37.04 -8.47 29.59
CA GLU A 202 37.51 -7.50 30.59
C GLU A 202 38.01 -8.20 31.85
N GLN A 203 37.27 -9.19 32.39
CA GLN A 203 37.69 -10.02 33.51
C GLN A 203 38.96 -10.80 33.21
N THR A 204 39.04 -11.41 32.05
CA THR A 204 40.21 -12.16 31.57
C THR A 204 41.45 -11.28 31.48
N PHE A 205 41.29 -10.08 30.91
CA PHE A 205 42.35 -9.09 30.81
C PHE A 205 42.87 -8.67 32.22
N SER A 206 41.96 -8.41 33.15
CA SER A 206 42.33 -8.05 34.54
C SER A 206 43.18 -9.13 35.22
N ILE A 207 42.72 -10.39 35.12
CA ILE A 207 43.47 -11.54 35.70
C ILE A 207 44.84 -11.68 35.10
N ILE A 208 44.97 -11.58 33.76
CA ILE A 208 46.26 -11.70 33.07
C ILE A 208 47.15 -10.54 33.39
N ALA A 209 46.64 -9.31 33.44
CA ALA A 209 47.42 -8.11 33.80
C ALA A 209 48.03 -8.24 35.23
N ASP A 210 47.25 -8.75 36.21
CA ASP A 210 47.72 -8.97 37.58
C ASP A 210 48.81 -10.08 37.63
N ARG A 211 48.65 -11.17 36.86
CA ARG A 211 49.67 -12.23 36.79
C ARG A 211 50.97 -11.76 36.16
N VAL A 212 50.90 -10.91 35.13
CA VAL A 212 52.07 -10.31 34.49
C VAL A 212 52.76 -9.36 35.51
N LYS A 213 51.97 -8.55 36.24
CA LYS A 213 52.50 -7.62 37.29
C LYS A 213 53.21 -8.37 38.42
N GLN A 214 52.75 -9.58 38.76
CA GLN A 214 53.35 -10.47 39.75
C GLN A 214 54.54 -11.27 39.17
N GLY A 215 54.87 -11.15 37.90
CA GLY A 215 55.93 -11.90 37.25
C GLY A 215 55.61 -13.38 36.96
N VAL A 216 54.34 -13.78 37.09
CA VAL A 216 53.87 -15.15 36.88
C VAL A 216 53.53 -15.44 35.42
N ALA A 217 53.30 -14.39 34.61
CA ALA A 217 52.99 -14.50 33.20
C ALA A 217 53.87 -13.57 32.34
N ALA A 218 54.10 -13.96 31.09
CA ALA A 218 54.93 -13.16 30.18
C ALA A 218 54.14 -11.88 29.73
N PRO A 219 54.85 -10.74 29.52
CA PRO A 219 54.20 -9.49 29.05
C PRO A 219 53.37 -9.65 27.79
N VAL A 220 53.78 -10.53 26.88
CA VAL A 220 53.05 -10.80 25.62
C VAL A 220 51.65 -11.31 25.84
N GLU A 221 51.40 -12.00 26.98
CA GLU A 221 50.04 -12.49 27.29
C GLU A 221 49.07 -11.34 27.62
N ARG A 222 49.54 -10.29 28.26
CA ARG A 222 48.77 -9.05 28.49
C ARG A 222 48.47 -8.38 27.13
N ASP A 223 49.44 -8.34 26.23
CA ASP A 223 49.21 -7.71 24.90
C ASP A 223 48.15 -8.48 24.09
N LYS A 224 48.21 -9.82 24.09
CA LYS A 224 47.16 -10.67 23.50
C LYS A 224 45.78 -10.42 24.15
N ALA A 225 45.71 -10.33 25.46
CA ALA A 225 44.46 -10.04 26.17
C ALA A 225 43.94 -8.64 25.85
N THR A 226 44.81 -7.64 25.66
CA THR A 226 44.46 -6.27 25.22
C THR A 226 43.82 -6.30 23.83
N VAL A 227 44.41 -7.04 22.89
CA VAL A 227 43.85 -7.19 21.52
C VAL A 227 42.46 -7.83 21.61
N ARG A 228 42.30 -8.91 22.42
CA ARG A 228 40.99 -9.57 22.60
C ARG A 228 39.95 -8.62 23.16
N LEU A 229 40.25 -7.89 24.23
CA LEU A 229 39.37 -6.91 24.85
C LEU A 229 38.93 -5.83 23.85
N SER A 230 39.89 -5.30 23.08
CA SER A 230 39.63 -4.30 22.04
C SER A 230 38.70 -4.83 20.95
N THR A 231 38.89 -6.09 20.55
CA THR A 231 38.03 -6.77 19.55
C THR A 231 36.60 -6.88 20.07
N GLU A 232 36.39 -7.33 21.31
CA GLU A 232 35.06 -7.48 21.90
C GLU A 232 34.37 -6.11 22.08
N ARG A 233 35.12 -5.07 22.39
CA ARG A 233 34.59 -3.67 22.43
C ARG A 233 34.06 -3.23 21.07
N ILE A 234 34.76 -3.56 19.99
CA ILE A 234 34.32 -3.25 18.62
C ILE A 234 33.06 -4.05 18.25
N VAL A 235 33.02 -5.35 18.62
CA VAL A 235 31.85 -6.21 18.39
C VAL A 235 30.61 -5.65 19.10
N LEU A 236 30.74 -5.27 20.36
CA LEU A 236 29.64 -4.65 21.15
C LEU A 236 29.16 -3.36 20.50
N ALA A 237 30.06 -2.45 20.14
CA ALA A 237 29.72 -1.19 19.49
C ALA A 237 29.05 -1.39 18.13
N ARG A 238 29.40 -2.45 17.40
CA ARG A 238 28.75 -2.83 16.14
C ARG A 238 27.33 -3.38 16.42
N ALA A 239 27.17 -4.27 17.39
CA ALA A 239 25.87 -4.82 17.75
C ALA A 239 24.88 -3.73 18.18
N GLN A 240 25.32 -2.76 18.99
CA GLN A 240 24.50 -1.60 19.38
C GLN A 240 24.03 -0.77 18.21
N ARG A 241 24.91 -0.45 17.25
CA ARG A 241 24.51 0.28 16.03
C ARG A 241 23.56 -0.53 15.14
N GLN A 242 23.73 -1.86 15.08
CA GLN A 242 22.80 -2.74 14.35
C GLN A 242 21.43 -2.75 14.98
N LEU A 243 21.30 -2.77 16.31
CA LEU A 243 20.04 -2.66 17.01
C LEU A 243 19.35 -1.32 16.72
N GLU A 244 20.08 -0.22 16.78
CA GLU A 244 19.55 1.11 16.45
C GLU A 244 19.02 1.14 14.99
N SER A 245 19.81 0.63 14.05
CA SER A 245 19.37 0.53 12.64
C SER A 245 18.13 -0.33 12.48
N ALA A 246 18.05 -1.48 13.17
CA ALA A 246 16.88 -2.35 13.10
C ALA A 246 15.63 -1.66 13.67
N ARG A 247 15.75 -0.88 14.75
CA ARG A 247 14.65 -0.10 15.34
C ARG A 247 14.13 0.95 14.35
N HIS A 248 15.02 1.67 13.68
CA HIS A 248 14.63 2.63 12.62
C HIS A 248 13.93 1.94 11.46
N GLN A 249 14.42 0.78 11.02
CA GLN A 249 13.80 0.02 9.93
C GLN A 249 12.42 -0.52 10.30
N LEU A 250 12.19 -0.90 11.55
CA LEU A 250 10.87 -1.27 12.05
C LEU A 250 9.95 -0.06 12.07
N ALA A 251 10.39 1.07 12.64
CA ALA A 251 9.61 2.30 12.71
C ALA A 251 9.23 2.85 11.34
N ALA A 252 10.07 2.67 10.33
CA ALA A 252 9.78 3.07 8.95
C ALA A 252 8.54 2.34 8.38
N THR A 253 8.15 1.18 8.90
CA THR A 253 6.94 0.46 8.43
C THR A 253 5.65 1.20 8.73
N TRP A 254 5.62 2.08 9.71
CA TRP A 254 4.50 3.00 10.00
C TRP A 254 4.83 4.47 9.71
N GLY A 255 5.88 4.72 8.89
CA GLY A 255 6.23 6.06 8.45
C GLY A 255 6.97 6.92 9.48
N SER A 256 7.48 6.34 10.57
CA SER A 256 8.27 7.06 11.56
C SER A 256 9.77 7.04 11.24
N SER A 257 10.42 8.19 11.42
CA SER A 257 11.88 8.34 11.33
C SER A 257 12.57 8.32 12.71
N THR A 258 11.81 8.42 13.80
CA THR A 258 12.34 8.58 15.15
C THR A 258 11.68 7.60 16.14
N PRO A 259 12.09 6.32 16.16
CA PRO A 259 11.52 5.33 17.08
C PRO A 259 11.75 5.71 18.54
N ARG A 260 10.69 5.64 19.36
CA ARG A 260 10.76 5.94 20.79
C ARG A 260 10.60 4.70 21.67
N PHE A 261 10.23 3.55 21.11
CA PHE A 261 10.17 2.30 21.87
C PHE A 261 11.57 1.87 22.32
N SER A 262 11.68 1.34 23.55
CA SER A 262 12.95 0.91 24.14
C SER A 262 13.37 -0.49 23.70
N SER A 263 12.41 -1.40 23.65
CA SER A 263 12.62 -2.82 23.32
C SER A 263 11.39 -3.41 22.63
N VAL A 264 11.56 -4.59 22.05
CA VAL A 264 10.45 -5.39 21.54
C VAL A 264 10.36 -6.69 22.36
N ASN A 265 9.14 -7.22 22.53
CA ASN A 265 8.89 -8.48 23.22
C ASN A 265 8.38 -9.53 22.25
N GLY A 266 8.96 -10.71 22.32
CA GLY A 266 8.65 -11.83 21.43
C GLY A 266 7.46 -12.69 21.88
N GLU A 267 6.74 -12.33 22.95
CA GLU A 267 5.56 -13.04 23.44
C GLU A 267 4.26 -12.51 22.83
#